data_f93c7afd4167ec72e6791e5c5436b134
#
_entry.id   f93c7afd4167ec72e6791e5c5436b134
#
_cell.length_a   1.000
_cell.length_b   1.000
_cell.length_c   1.000
_cell.angle_alpha   90.00
_cell.angle_beta   90.00
_cell.angle_gamma   90.00
#
_symmetry.space_group_name_H-M   'P 1'
#
loop_
_entity.id
_entity.type
_entity.pdbx_description
1 polymer ?
#
loop_
_entity_poly.entity_id
_entity_poly.type
_entity_poly.pdbx_seq_one_letter_code
_entity_poly.pdbx_strand_id
1 'polypeptide(L)'
;MERRNVDLRPVRTRRLRSDTHTLGHLRITQFSEGVPKQVQEALQELTDKGVEGVVLDLRNNSGGLVSGGLAVADAFLDQEPIVETRNRDGIADPIQSNPITLYDGPMVTLVNAGTASASEILAGALQDNDRSLLLGSETFGKGLIQTLTNLSDGSGLAVTVAGYVTPSGRDIQGQGITPDRLLDQPEPLNPGGEGDRWLTDAARVLEAIIDRKTAESLPTADAINSEEMAETA
;
A
#
# COMPACT_ATOMS: atom_id res chain seq x y z
N MET A 1 24.87 -16.83 25.22
CA MET A 1 23.84 -16.52 24.21
C MET A 1 24.42 -16.91 22.86
N GLU A 2 23.81 -17.88 22.15
CA GLU A 2 24.16 -18.17 20.76
C GLU A 2 23.41 -17.21 19.83
N ARG A 3 24.13 -16.58 18.90
CA ARG A 3 23.51 -15.82 17.81
C ARG A 3 23.03 -16.82 16.77
N ARG A 4 21.73 -16.81 16.48
CA ARG A 4 21.15 -17.59 15.37
C ARG A 4 20.67 -16.62 14.30
N ASN A 5 20.87 -16.99 13.04
CA ASN A 5 20.21 -16.30 11.93
C ASN A 5 18.71 -16.54 12.05
N VAL A 6 17.96 -15.46 12.17
CA VAL A 6 16.50 -15.48 12.13
C VAL A 6 16.11 -15.12 10.70
N ASP A 7 15.44 -16.02 10.01
CA ASP A 7 14.87 -15.76 8.70
C ASP A 7 13.60 -14.90 8.89
N LEU A 8 13.78 -13.60 8.75
CA LEU A 8 12.68 -12.64 8.78
C LEU A 8 11.98 -12.69 7.42
N ARG A 9 10.73 -13.16 7.40
CA ARG A 9 9.87 -13.09 6.21
C ARG A 9 9.05 -11.79 6.26
N PRO A 10 9.55 -10.70 5.66
CA PRO A 10 8.89 -9.42 5.69
C PRO A 10 7.60 -9.40 4.87
N VAL A 11 7.47 -10.24 3.86
CA VAL A 11 6.29 -10.39 3.02
C VAL A 11 5.60 -11.72 3.33
N ARG A 12 4.29 -11.66 3.56
CA ARG A 12 3.45 -12.84 3.81
C ARG A 12 2.16 -12.71 3.04
N THR A 13 1.71 -13.81 2.44
CA THR A 13 0.44 -13.90 1.74
C THR A 13 -0.44 -14.97 2.34
N ARG A 14 -1.74 -14.77 2.22
CA ARG A 14 -2.74 -15.82 2.42
C ARG A 14 -4.01 -15.49 1.64
N ARG A 15 -4.77 -16.51 1.30
CA ARG A 15 -6.12 -16.33 0.78
C ARG A 15 -7.10 -16.12 1.95
N LEU A 16 -7.96 -15.13 1.77
CA LEU A 16 -9.13 -14.93 2.62
C LEU A 16 -10.34 -15.48 1.86
N ARG A 17 -11.10 -16.34 2.49
CA ARG A 17 -12.35 -16.83 1.93
C ARG A 17 -13.48 -16.00 2.49
N SER A 18 -14.29 -15.45 1.61
CA SER A 18 -15.62 -14.98 1.92
C SER A 18 -16.65 -15.90 1.29
N ASP A 19 -17.92 -15.62 1.51
CA ASP A 19 -19.00 -16.42 0.93
C ASP A 19 -19.14 -16.19 -0.59
N THR A 20 -18.70 -15.04 -1.09
CA THR A 20 -18.90 -14.58 -2.48
C THR A 20 -17.60 -14.44 -3.27
N HIS A 21 -16.49 -14.07 -2.63
CA HIS A 21 -15.23 -13.71 -3.29
C HIS A 21 -14.03 -14.47 -2.73
N THR A 22 -13.01 -14.62 -3.57
CA THR A 22 -11.67 -15.06 -3.15
C THR A 22 -10.75 -13.85 -3.06
N LEU A 23 -10.36 -13.45 -1.85
CA LEU A 23 -9.52 -12.29 -1.61
C LEU A 23 -8.09 -12.70 -1.22
N GLY A 24 -7.11 -11.83 -1.54
CA GLY A 24 -5.73 -11.94 -1.11
C GLY A 24 -5.43 -11.04 0.09
N HIS A 25 -4.68 -11.54 1.05
CA HIS A 25 -4.07 -10.73 2.09
C HIS A 25 -2.56 -10.72 1.86
N LEU A 26 -2.03 -9.54 1.55
CA LEU A 26 -0.61 -9.28 1.35
C LEU A 26 -0.12 -8.40 2.51
N ARG A 27 0.67 -8.99 3.42
CA ARG A 27 1.22 -8.26 4.57
C ARG A 27 2.70 -7.99 4.37
N ILE A 28 3.09 -6.71 4.56
CA ILE A 28 4.48 -6.27 4.54
C ILE A 28 4.82 -5.72 5.93
N THR A 29 5.81 -6.29 6.60
CA THR A 29 6.18 -5.90 7.98
C THR A 29 7.39 -4.98 8.07
N GLN A 30 8.20 -4.90 7.01
CA GLN A 30 9.38 -4.04 6.93
C GLN A 30 9.83 -3.95 5.46
N PHE A 31 10.48 -2.83 5.07
CA PHE A 31 11.09 -2.69 3.76
C PHE A 31 12.60 -2.99 3.82
N SER A 32 13.03 -4.00 3.09
CA SER A 32 14.42 -4.39 2.85
C SER A 32 14.66 -4.61 1.36
N GLU A 33 15.91 -4.80 0.93
CA GLU A 33 16.28 -4.97 -0.49
C GLU A 33 15.50 -6.07 -1.23
N GLY A 34 15.17 -7.17 -0.54
CA GLY A 34 14.44 -8.30 -1.13
C GLY A 34 12.92 -8.12 -1.22
N VAL A 35 12.35 -7.09 -0.56
CA VAL A 35 10.88 -6.94 -0.46
C VAL A 35 10.20 -6.68 -1.81
N PRO A 36 10.70 -5.82 -2.70
CA PRO A 36 10.04 -5.59 -3.98
C PRO A 36 9.86 -6.90 -4.79
N LYS A 37 10.91 -7.73 -4.84
CA LYS A 37 10.84 -9.02 -5.52
C LYS A 37 9.86 -9.98 -4.84
N GLN A 38 9.84 -10.04 -3.51
CA GLN A 38 8.91 -10.87 -2.76
C GLN A 38 7.46 -10.42 -2.98
N VAL A 39 7.20 -9.11 -3.08
CA VAL A 39 5.88 -8.56 -3.39
C VAL A 39 5.44 -8.93 -4.80
N GLN A 40 6.34 -8.83 -5.79
CA GLN A 40 6.07 -9.26 -7.16
C GLN A 40 5.68 -10.75 -7.21
N GLU A 41 6.48 -11.63 -6.59
CA GLU A 41 6.22 -13.07 -6.51
C GLU A 41 4.89 -13.34 -5.79
N ALA A 42 4.61 -12.61 -4.72
CA ALA A 42 3.39 -12.71 -3.94
C ALA A 42 2.13 -12.31 -4.73
N LEU A 43 2.19 -11.21 -5.47
CA LEU A 43 1.09 -10.74 -6.33
C LEU A 43 0.83 -11.75 -7.46
N GLN A 44 1.89 -12.25 -8.11
CA GLN A 44 1.74 -13.29 -9.12
C GLN A 44 1.09 -14.55 -8.56
N GLU A 45 1.54 -15.03 -7.38
CA GLU A 45 0.95 -16.19 -6.71
C GLU A 45 -0.54 -15.99 -6.40
N LEU A 46 -0.94 -14.79 -5.92
CA LEU A 46 -2.32 -14.47 -5.62
C LEU A 46 -3.18 -14.43 -6.89
N THR A 47 -2.67 -13.83 -7.97
CA THR A 47 -3.33 -13.76 -9.28
C THR A 47 -3.52 -15.17 -9.87
N ASP A 48 -2.49 -16.01 -9.86
CA ASP A 48 -2.56 -17.39 -10.35
C ASP A 48 -3.57 -18.25 -9.56
N LYS A 49 -3.84 -17.88 -8.31
CA LYS A 49 -4.86 -18.51 -7.46
C LYS A 49 -6.27 -17.95 -7.65
N GLY A 50 -6.48 -17.07 -8.61
CA GLY A 50 -7.78 -16.47 -8.92
C GLY A 50 -8.29 -15.53 -7.82
N VAL A 51 -7.40 -14.75 -7.21
CA VAL A 51 -7.79 -13.71 -6.24
C VAL A 51 -8.40 -12.52 -6.98
N GLU A 52 -9.59 -12.11 -6.55
CA GLU A 52 -10.38 -11.04 -7.18
C GLU A 52 -10.04 -9.65 -6.63
N GLY A 53 -9.44 -9.59 -5.44
CA GLY A 53 -9.00 -8.34 -4.81
C GLY A 53 -7.97 -8.58 -3.72
N VAL A 54 -7.18 -7.54 -3.38
CA VAL A 54 -6.07 -7.61 -2.42
C VAL A 54 -6.26 -6.66 -1.25
N VAL A 55 -6.14 -7.17 -0.02
CA VAL A 55 -5.94 -6.37 1.18
C VAL A 55 -4.43 -6.25 1.41
N LEU A 56 -3.87 -5.06 1.20
CA LEU A 56 -2.50 -4.73 1.55
C LEU A 56 -2.44 -4.33 3.03
N ASP A 57 -1.63 -5.02 3.83
CA ASP A 57 -1.53 -4.79 5.27
C ASP A 57 -0.16 -4.23 5.65
N LEU A 58 -0.14 -2.93 5.97
CA LEU A 58 1.04 -2.16 6.40
C LEU A 58 1.05 -1.88 7.91
N ARG A 59 0.12 -2.44 8.67
CA ARG A 59 0.05 -2.23 10.13
C ARG A 59 1.33 -2.68 10.80
N ASN A 60 1.83 -1.85 11.72
CA ASN A 60 3.10 -2.05 12.44
C ASN A 60 4.33 -2.20 11.53
N ASN A 61 4.26 -1.70 10.29
CA ASN A 61 5.42 -1.58 9.42
C ASN A 61 6.07 -0.20 9.62
N SER A 62 7.13 -0.13 10.40
CA SER A 62 7.85 1.11 10.71
C SER A 62 8.70 1.64 9.54
N GLY A 63 8.57 1.08 8.35
CA GLY A 63 9.30 1.48 7.16
C GLY A 63 10.52 0.59 6.88
N GLY A 64 11.63 1.20 6.59
CA GLY A 64 12.88 0.57 6.17
C GLY A 64 13.50 1.31 4.99
N LEU A 65 13.98 0.59 3.98
CA LEU A 65 14.57 1.19 2.79
C LEU A 65 13.49 1.96 1.99
N VAL A 66 13.72 3.24 1.77
CA VAL A 66 12.82 4.10 0.96
C VAL A 66 12.71 3.56 -0.46
N SER A 67 13.83 3.13 -1.06
CA SER A 67 13.82 2.48 -2.37
C SER A 67 12.93 1.24 -2.43
N GLY A 68 12.81 0.50 -1.33
CA GLY A 68 11.90 -0.63 -1.22
C GLY A 68 10.42 -0.20 -1.22
N GLY A 69 10.09 0.88 -0.49
CA GLY A 69 8.73 1.46 -0.49
C GLY A 69 8.32 2.02 -1.85
N LEU A 70 9.23 2.75 -2.50
CA LEU A 70 9.03 3.28 -3.85
C LEU A 70 8.80 2.16 -4.89
N ALA A 71 9.62 1.12 -4.86
CA ALA A 71 9.48 0.00 -5.80
C ALA A 71 8.20 -0.84 -5.55
N VAL A 72 7.70 -0.86 -4.31
CA VAL A 72 6.40 -1.48 -4.03
C VAL A 72 5.25 -0.58 -4.47
N ALA A 73 5.36 0.75 -4.34
CA ALA A 73 4.36 1.68 -4.89
C ALA A 73 4.26 1.55 -6.42
N ASP A 74 5.40 1.45 -7.09
CA ASP A 74 5.53 1.23 -8.54
C ASP A 74 4.78 -0.04 -9.03
N ALA A 75 4.70 -1.08 -8.19
CA ALA A 75 3.96 -2.30 -8.52
C ALA A 75 2.44 -2.09 -8.65
N PHE A 76 1.91 -1.01 -8.11
CA PHE A 76 0.46 -0.72 -8.05
C PHE A 76 0.04 0.52 -8.85
N LEU A 77 0.96 1.36 -9.30
CA LEU A 77 0.72 2.64 -9.95
C LEU A 77 1.22 2.62 -11.40
N ASP A 78 0.61 3.41 -12.28
CA ASP A 78 0.96 3.53 -13.69
C ASP A 78 1.25 5.00 -14.04
N GLN A 79 2.54 5.35 -14.15
CA GLN A 79 3.02 6.71 -14.47
C GLN A 79 2.48 7.80 -13.54
N GLU A 80 2.16 7.43 -12.31
CA GLU A 80 1.61 8.33 -11.30
C GLU A 80 2.70 8.80 -10.33
N PRO A 81 2.57 9.98 -9.73
CA PRO A 81 3.49 10.47 -8.72
C PRO A 81 3.41 9.60 -7.46
N ILE A 82 4.57 9.19 -6.94
CA ILE A 82 4.66 8.42 -5.70
C ILE A 82 4.91 9.35 -4.50
N VAL A 83 5.88 10.25 -4.62
CA VAL A 83 6.29 11.13 -3.53
C VAL A 83 7.08 12.32 -4.07
N GLU A 84 6.97 13.45 -3.41
CA GLU A 84 7.84 14.60 -3.61
C GLU A 84 8.79 14.77 -2.42
N THR A 85 9.88 15.53 -2.60
CA THR A 85 10.77 15.93 -1.52
C THR A 85 10.77 17.45 -1.39
N ARG A 86 10.69 17.93 -0.13
CA ARG A 86 10.79 19.36 0.18
C ARG A 86 12.06 19.61 0.96
N ASN A 87 12.92 20.46 0.43
CA ASN A 87 14.14 20.94 1.07
C ASN A 87 14.09 22.47 1.26
N ARG A 88 15.24 23.11 1.58
CA ARG A 88 15.32 24.57 1.76
C ARG A 88 15.07 25.37 0.47
N ASP A 89 15.33 24.77 -0.68
CA ASP A 89 15.21 25.41 -2.00
C ASP A 89 13.79 25.25 -2.58
N GLY A 90 12.94 24.48 -1.95
CA GLY A 90 11.54 24.24 -2.37
C GLY A 90 11.21 22.75 -2.51
N ILE A 91 10.15 22.46 -3.28
CA ILE A 91 9.74 21.10 -3.63
C ILE A 91 10.53 20.68 -4.87
N ALA A 92 11.14 19.50 -4.81
CA ALA A 92 11.77 18.86 -5.96
C ALA A 92 10.72 18.13 -6.82
N ASP A 93 11.11 17.81 -8.06
CA ASP A 93 10.27 17.04 -8.97
C ASP A 93 9.80 15.73 -8.31
N PRO A 94 8.55 15.30 -8.58
CA PRO A 94 8.02 14.07 -8.02
C PRO A 94 8.77 12.84 -8.53
N ILE A 95 8.95 11.87 -7.66
CA ILE A 95 9.33 10.52 -8.04
C ILE A 95 8.08 9.84 -8.58
N GLN A 96 8.11 9.41 -9.83
CA GLN A 96 6.98 8.79 -10.52
C GLN A 96 7.17 7.28 -10.64
N SER A 97 6.04 6.56 -10.76
CA SER A 97 6.02 5.15 -11.12
C SER A 97 6.28 4.95 -12.61
N ASN A 98 6.73 3.75 -12.95
CA ASN A 98 6.94 3.30 -14.32
C ASN A 98 5.59 2.99 -15.03
N PRO A 99 5.58 2.86 -16.38
CA PRO A 99 4.35 2.54 -17.13
C PRO A 99 3.96 1.06 -17.10
N ILE A 100 4.42 0.30 -16.11
CA ILE A 100 4.14 -1.14 -15.98
C ILE A 100 3.63 -1.42 -14.58
N THR A 101 2.32 -1.53 -14.43
CA THR A 101 1.68 -1.95 -13.18
C THR A 101 1.68 -3.47 -13.06
N LEU A 102 2.11 -4.01 -11.94
CA LEU A 102 2.10 -5.46 -11.69
C LEU A 102 0.72 -5.95 -11.22
N TYR A 103 -0.06 -5.09 -10.59
CA TYR A 103 -1.40 -5.40 -10.11
C TYR A 103 -2.31 -4.18 -10.20
N ASP A 104 -3.32 -4.25 -11.04
CA ASP A 104 -4.34 -3.22 -11.30
C ASP A 104 -5.74 -3.57 -10.71
N GLY A 105 -5.87 -4.78 -10.14
CA GLY A 105 -7.13 -5.26 -9.54
C GLY A 105 -7.59 -4.44 -8.33
N PRO A 106 -8.82 -4.68 -7.84
CA PRO A 106 -9.37 -4.04 -6.64
C PRO A 106 -8.47 -4.24 -5.42
N MET A 107 -8.27 -3.17 -4.63
CA MET A 107 -7.48 -3.26 -3.40
C MET A 107 -7.93 -2.26 -2.33
N VAL A 108 -7.64 -2.61 -1.08
CA VAL A 108 -7.72 -1.73 0.09
C VAL A 108 -6.44 -1.87 0.91
N THR A 109 -6.07 -0.83 1.66
CA THR A 109 -4.83 -0.82 2.44
C THR A 109 -5.13 -0.61 3.92
N LEU A 110 -4.61 -1.48 4.79
CA LEU A 110 -4.67 -1.35 6.24
C LEU A 110 -3.44 -0.64 6.77
N VAL A 111 -3.67 0.41 7.56
CA VAL A 111 -2.64 1.22 8.22
C VAL A 111 -2.96 1.43 9.70
N ASN A 112 -1.95 1.75 10.53
CA ASN A 112 -2.12 2.09 11.93
C ASN A 112 -1.00 3.02 12.43
N ALA A 113 -1.03 3.39 13.70
CA ALA A 113 0.00 4.23 14.34
C ALA A 113 1.42 3.64 14.30
N GLY A 114 1.58 2.34 14.02
CA GLY A 114 2.88 1.70 13.80
C GLY A 114 3.35 1.73 12.34
N THR A 115 2.54 2.23 11.41
CA THR A 115 2.90 2.44 10.00
C THR A 115 3.71 3.73 9.90
N ALA A 116 4.97 3.66 9.42
CA ALA A 116 5.87 4.82 9.42
C ALA A 116 6.82 4.89 8.22
N SER A 117 7.31 6.10 7.89
CA SER A 117 8.41 6.33 6.93
C SER A 117 8.10 5.80 5.52
N ALA A 118 8.89 4.86 4.97
CA ALA A 118 8.66 4.27 3.65
C ALA A 118 7.25 3.68 3.48
N SER A 119 6.62 3.20 4.57
CA SER A 119 5.23 2.73 4.55
C SER A 119 4.23 3.88 4.39
N GLU A 120 4.55 5.07 4.93
CA GLU A 120 3.70 6.25 4.76
C GLU A 120 3.83 6.84 3.36
N ILE A 121 5.01 6.74 2.74
CA ILE A 121 5.21 7.09 1.33
C ILE A 121 4.32 6.20 0.45
N LEU A 122 4.36 4.88 0.65
CA LEU A 122 3.50 3.94 -0.08
C LEU A 122 2.01 4.21 0.17
N ALA A 123 1.60 4.35 1.43
CA ALA A 123 0.21 4.59 1.78
C ALA A 123 -0.31 5.91 1.18
N GLY A 124 0.46 7.00 1.31
CA GLY A 124 0.11 8.31 0.76
C GLY A 124 0.02 8.30 -0.77
N ALA A 125 0.94 7.60 -1.45
CA ALA A 125 0.89 7.43 -2.89
C ALA A 125 -0.37 6.68 -3.35
N LEU A 126 -0.72 5.58 -2.68
CA LEU A 126 -1.91 4.79 -3.02
C LEU A 126 -3.20 5.56 -2.76
N GLN A 127 -3.24 6.37 -1.70
CA GLN A 127 -4.40 7.19 -1.36
C GLN A 127 -4.57 8.35 -2.34
N ASP A 128 -3.52 9.14 -2.56
CA ASP A 128 -3.58 10.38 -3.34
C ASP A 128 -3.81 10.13 -4.85
N ASN A 129 -3.51 8.93 -5.34
CA ASN A 129 -3.82 8.49 -6.71
C ASN A 129 -5.12 7.67 -6.79
N ASP A 130 -5.98 7.70 -5.78
CA ASP A 130 -7.24 6.94 -5.72
C ASP A 130 -7.08 5.43 -6.01
N ARG A 131 -5.85 4.91 -5.82
CA ARG A 131 -5.53 3.52 -6.13
C ARG A 131 -6.09 2.55 -5.09
N SER A 132 -6.14 2.99 -3.83
CA SER A 132 -6.56 2.16 -2.71
C SER A 132 -7.19 3.00 -1.61
N LEU A 133 -8.34 2.59 -1.08
CA LEU A 133 -8.86 3.14 0.16
C LEU A 133 -7.99 2.69 1.33
N LEU A 134 -7.56 3.64 2.14
CA LEU A 134 -6.86 3.40 3.39
C LEU A 134 -7.85 3.21 4.53
N LEU A 135 -7.71 2.13 5.29
CA LEU A 135 -8.55 1.77 6.41
C LEU A 135 -7.70 1.59 7.66
N GLY A 136 -8.18 2.02 8.82
CA GLY A 136 -7.48 1.80 10.08
C GLY A 136 -7.42 3.01 10.98
N SER A 137 -6.23 3.37 11.45
CA SER A 137 -5.97 4.57 12.24
C SER A 137 -4.86 5.40 11.62
N GLU A 138 -4.73 6.65 12.06
CA GLU A 138 -3.68 7.58 11.64
C GLU A 138 -2.28 6.96 11.78
N THR A 139 -1.40 7.22 10.81
CA THR A 139 -0.05 6.69 10.80
C THR A 139 0.90 7.53 11.67
N PHE A 140 2.15 7.11 11.79
CA PHE A 140 3.10 7.67 12.77
C PHE A 140 3.53 9.12 12.48
N GLY A 141 3.71 9.50 11.21
CA GLY A 141 4.20 10.83 10.84
C GLY A 141 5.73 10.97 10.82
N LYS A 142 6.44 10.01 10.21
CA LYS A 142 7.90 10.09 10.02
C LYS A 142 8.24 10.46 8.59
N GLY A 143 8.26 11.75 8.29
CA GLY A 143 8.46 12.30 6.94
C GLY A 143 9.84 12.91 6.69
N LEU A 144 10.85 12.77 7.58
CA LEU A 144 12.16 13.40 7.40
C LEU A 144 13.18 12.49 6.72
N ILE A 145 13.96 13.10 5.81
CA ILE A 145 15.11 12.49 5.15
C ILE A 145 16.36 12.91 5.91
N GLN A 146 17.13 11.92 6.38
CA GLN A 146 18.40 12.13 7.07
C GLN A 146 19.56 11.52 6.28
N THR A 147 20.60 12.31 6.10
CA THR A 147 21.87 11.83 5.57
C THR A 147 22.80 11.50 6.74
N LEU A 148 23.43 10.33 6.66
CA LEU A 148 24.45 9.90 7.61
C LEU A 148 25.81 10.20 7.04
N THR A 149 26.63 10.96 7.79
CA THR A 149 28.02 11.29 7.43
C THR A 149 28.95 10.76 8.51
N ASN A 150 29.97 10.01 8.13
CA ASN A 150 31.01 9.57 9.04
C ASN A 150 32.01 10.70 9.25
N LEU A 151 32.35 11.00 10.52
CA LEU A 151 33.34 11.98 10.89
C LEU A 151 34.74 11.33 11.00
N SER A 152 35.77 12.14 10.96
CA SER A 152 37.18 11.69 10.97
C SER A 152 37.58 10.95 12.25
N ASP A 153 36.87 11.15 13.35
CA ASP A 153 37.09 10.50 14.65
C ASP A 153 36.34 9.15 14.77
N GLY A 154 35.63 8.69 13.68
CA GLY A 154 34.87 7.47 13.68
C GLY A 154 33.43 7.61 14.19
N SER A 155 33.03 8.81 14.62
CA SER A 155 31.62 9.09 14.97
C SER A 155 30.78 9.34 13.73
N GLY A 156 29.45 9.24 13.88
CA GLY A 156 28.49 9.52 12.82
C GLY A 156 27.66 10.76 13.11
N LEU A 157 27.38 11.54 12.08
CA LEU A 157 26.47 12.67 12.14
C LEU A 157 25.25 12.39 11.26
N ALA A 158 24.04 12.48 11.84
CA ALA A 158 22.78 12.43 11.11
C ALA A 158 22.25 13.85 10.92
N VAL A 159 22.11 14.30 9.67
CA VAL A 159 21.60 15.62 9.33
C VAL A 159 20.31 15.50 8.56
N THR A 160 19.23 16.15 9.01
CA THR A 160 18.00 16.27 8.25
C THR A 160 18.21 17.21 7.06
N VAL A 161 17.98 16.73 5.86
CA VAL A 161 18.22 17.44 4.60
C VAL A 161 16.94 17.78 3.84
N ALA A 162 15.86 17.02 4.03
CA ALA A 162 14.59 17.25 3.37
C ALA A 162 13.43 16.56 4.14
N GLY A 163 12.21 16.82 3.71
CA GLY A 163 10.99 16.11 4.12
C GLY A 163 10.29 15.48 2.93
N TYR A 164 9.56 14.41 3.20
CA TYR A 164 8.66 13.80 2.22
C TYR A 164 7.31 14.48 2.23
N VAL A 165 6.78 14.69 1.02
CA VAL A 165 5.47 15.28 0.76
C VAL A 165 4.70 14.31 -0.13
N THR A 166 3.45 14.05 0.18
CA THR A 166 2.62 13.16 -0.65
C THR A 166 2.29 13.81 -2.00
N PRO A 167 1.82 13.07 -3.01
CA PRO A 167 1.45 13.63 -4.31
C PRO A 167 0.46 14.80 -4.23
N SER A 168 -0.44 14.80 -3.26
CA SER A 168 -1.38 15.91 -3.03
C SER A 168 -0.80 17.11 -2.28
N GLY A 169 0.50 17.10 -1.95
CA GLY A 169 1.19 18.19 -1.27
C GLY A 169 1.11 18.17 0.26
N ARG A 170 0.62 17.07 0.88
CA ARG A 170 0.57 16.92 2.34
C ARG A 170 1.95 16.62 2.92
N ASP A 171 2.33 17.30 3.98
CA ASP A 171 3.54 16.99 4.73
C ASP A 171 3.29 15.77 5.64
N ILE A 172 4.14 14.76 5.53
CA ILE A 172 4.03 13.56 6.35
C ILE A 172 4.56 13.81 7.76
N GLN A 173 5.55 14.72 7.92
CA GLN A 173 6.24 14.91 9.19
C GLN A 173 5.32 15.45 10.29
N GLY A 174 5.15 14.66 11.35
CA GLY A 174 4.37 15.00 12.54
C GLY A 174 2.84 14.98 12.34
N GLN A 175 2.36 14.71 11.11
CA GLN A 175 0.95 14.61 10.78
C GLN A 175 0.53 13.18 10.44
N GLY A 176 1.43 12.41 9.80
CA GLY A 176 1.09 11.08 9.29
C GLY A 176 0.14 11.12 8.11
N ILE A 177 -0.42 9.96 7.79
CA ILE A 177 -1.47 9.77 6.80
C ILE A 177 -2.75 9.42 7.53
N THR A 178 -3.78 10.25 7.36
CA THR A 178 -5.12 9.96 7.87
C THR A 178 -5.81 8.99 6.92
N PRO A 179 -6.28 7.83 7.36
CA PRO A 179 -6.98 6.88 6.50
C PRO A 179 -8.33 7.45 6.04
N ASP A 180 -8.82 6.98 4.88
CA ASP A 180 -10.12 7.36 4.31
C ASP A 180 -11.28 6.90 5.20
N ARG A 181 -11.06 5.80 5.92
CA ARG A 181 -12.01 5.27 6.87
C ARG A 181 -11.32 4.82 8.16
N LEU A 182 -11.67 5.48 9.26
CA LEU A 182 -11.29 5.04 10.59
C LEU A 182 -12.02 3.74 10.97
N LEU A 183 -11.32 2.84 11.62
CA LEU A 183 -11.89 1.61 12.16
C LEU A 183 -12.07 1.75 13.68
N ASP A 184 -13.32 1.80 14.14
CA ASP A 184 -13.70 2.05 15.54
C ASP A 184 -13.42 0.87 16.49
N GLN A 185 -13.14 -0.31 15.95
CA GLN A 185 -12.81 -1.49 16.75
C GLN A 185 -11.42 -1.33 17.38
N PRO A 186 -11.17 -1.87 18.56
CA PRO A 186 -9.82 -1.93 19.12
C PRO A 186 -8.86 -2.58 18.14
N GLU A 187 -7.69 -1.97 18.01
CA GLU A 187 -6.64 -2.50 17.15
C GLU A 187 -6.25 -3.94 17.57
N PRO A 188 -6.17 -4.90 16.64
CA PRO A 188 -5.81 -6.27 16.99
C PRO A 188 -4.36 -6.35 17.46
N LEU A 189 -4.13 -7.06 18.57
CA LEU A 189 -2.80 -7.32 19.12
C LEU A 189 -1.91 -8.12 18.15
N ASN A 190 -2.54 -8.95 17.30
CA ASN A 190 -1.86 -9.78 16.31
C ASN A 190 -2.45 -9.52 14.91
N PRO A 191 -1.99 -8.46 14.20
CA PRO A 191 -2.46 -8.17 12.85
C PRO A 191 -2.29 -9.36 11.90
N GLY A 192 -3.36 -9.72 11.19
CA GLY A 192 -3.40 -10.88 10.32
C GLY A 192 -3.62 -12.21 11.06
N GLY A 193 -3.75 -12.22 12.39
CA GLY A 193 -4.04 -13.41 13.18
C GLY A 193 -5.53 -13.77 13.23
N GLU A 194 -5.85 -14.80 14.03
CA GLU A 194 -7.23 -15.17 14.32
C GLU A 194 -7.95 -14.05 15.09
N GLY A 195 -9.19 -13.77 14.73
CA GLY A 195 -9.99 -12.72 15.37
C GLY A 195 -9.61 -11.29 14.96
N ASP A 196 -8.80 -11.08 13.94
CA ASP A 196 -8.48 -9.77 13.41
C ASP A 196 -9.71 -9.13 12.73
N ARG A 197 -10.43 -8.31 13.49
CA ARG A 197 -11.64 -7.63 13.03
C ARG A 197 -11.34 -6.59 11.96
N TRP A 198 -10.21 -5.88 12.06
CA TRP A 198 -9.83 -4.90 11.05
C TRP A 198 -9.61 -5.56 9.68
N LEU A 199 -8.99 -6.74 9.65
CA LEU A 199 -8.85 -7.49 8.41
C LEU A 199 -10.21 -7.99 7.88
N THR A 200 -11.12 -8.38 8.77
CA THR A 200 -12.48 -8.76 8.38
C THR A 200 -13.26 -7.58 7.79
N ASP A 201 -13.14 -6.40 8.39
CA ASP A 201 -13.82 -5.19 7.90
C ASP A 201 -13.20 -4.71 6.58
N ALA A 202 -11.87 -4.81 6.42
CA ALA A 202 -11.19 -4.53 5.15
C ALA A 202 -11.64 -5.47 4.03
N ALA A 203 -11.80 -6.77 4.33
CA ALA A 203 -12.33 -7.74 3.38
C ALA A 203 -13.74 -7.36 2.91
N ARG A 204 -14.65 -6.99 3.82
CA ARG A 204 -16.01 -6.55 3.46
C ARG A 204 -16.03 -5.28 2.60
N VAL A 205 -15.16 -4.31 2.89
CA VAL A 205 -15.03 -3.10 2.06
C VAL A 205 -14.56 -3.46 0.67
N LEU A 206 -13.58 -4.36 0.57
CA LEU A 206 -13.05 -4.82 -0.71
C LEU A 206 -14.09 -5.57 -1.54
N GLU A 207 -14.89 -6.44 -0.91
CA GLU A 207 -16.02 -7.12 -1.56
C GLU A 207 -17.01 -6.12 -2.17
N ALA A 208 -17.40 -5.10 -1.39
CA ALA A 208 -18.30 -4.06 -1.90
C ALA A 208 -17.71 -3.26 -3.09
N ILE A 209 -16.38 -3.07 -3.13
CA ILE A 209 -15.69 -2.45 -4.27
C ILE A 209 -15.75 -3.37 -5.50
N ILE A 210 -15.52 -4.68 -5.33
CA ILE A 210 -15.57 -5.66 -6.41
C ILE A 210 -16.99 -5.73 -6.99
N ASP A 211 -18.00 -5.87 -6.14
CA ASP A 211 -19.41 -5.92 -6.54
C ASP A 211 -19.82 -4.69 -7.35
N ARG A 212 -19.41 -3.49 -6.90
CA ARG A 212 -19.70 -2.24 -7.62
C ARG A 212 -19.03 -2.20 -8.98
N LYS A 213 -17.73 -2.54 -9.09
CA LYS A 213 -17.01 -2.58 -10.38
C LYS A 213 -17.64 -3.58 -11.34
N THR A 214 -18.06 -4.73 -10.84
CA THR A 214 -18.75 -5.75 -11.65
C THR A 214 -20.09 -5.23 -12.17
N ALA A 215 -20.88 -4.56 -11.32
CA ALA A 215 -22.15 -3.96 -11.72
C ALA A 215 -21.98 -2.84 -12.77
N GLU A 216 -20.95 -2.01 -12.64
CA GLU A 216 -20.62 -0.93 -13.59
C GLU A 216 -20.11 -1.47 -14.95
N SER A 217 -19.52 -2.67 -14.98
CA SER A 217 -19.02 -3.33 -16.20
C SER A 217 -20.10 -4.08 -16.99
N LEU A 218 -21.28 -4.31 -16.41
CA LEU A 218 -22.39 -4.96 -17.11
C LEU A 218 -22.98 -4.01 -18.15
N PRO A 219 -23.24 -4.48 -19.40
CA PRO A 219 -23.87 -3.65 -20.43
C PRO A 219 -25.25 -3.20 -19.96
N THR A 220 -25.55 -1.93 -20.16
CA THR A 220 -26.89 -1.38 -19.85
C THR A 220 -27.92 -2.00 -20.75
N ALA A 221 -29.18 -2.13 -20.27
CA ALA A 221 -30.29 -2.71 -21.05
C ALA A 221 -30.50 -2.04 -22.42
N ASP A 222 -30.12 -0.74 -22.54
CA ASP A 222 -30.17 0.02 -23.79
C ASP A 222 -29.08 -0.43 -24.80
N ALA A 223 -27.91 -0.86 -24.32
CA ALA A 223 -26.85 -1.38 -25.19
C ALA A 223 -27.19 -2.75 -25.76
N ILE A 224 -27.83 -3.62 -24.96
CA ILE A 224 -28.27 -4.95 -25.39
C ILE A 224 -29.35 -4.82 -26.47
N ASN A 225 -30.32 -3.92 -26.30
CA ASN A 225 -31.38 -3.68 -27.27
C ASN A 225 -30.87 -3.08 -28.61
N SER A 226 -29.79 -2.34 -28.59
CA SER A 226 -29.19 -1.76 -29.80
C SER A 226 -28.42 -2.79 -30.63
N GLU A 227 -27.78 -3.78 -30.01
CA GLU A 227 -27.10 -4.89 -30.70
C GLU A 227 -28.12 -5.88 -31.33
N GLU A 228 -29.21 -6.22 -30.63
CA GLU A 228 -30.28 -7.07 -31.20
C GLU A 228 -30.99 -6.44 -32.39
N MET A 229 -31.13 -5.09 -32.40
CA MET A 229 -31.75 -4.39 -33.57
C MET A 229 -30.78 -4.29 -34.76
N ALA A 230 -29.45 -4.32 -34.54
CA ALA A 230 -28.46 -4.27 -35.60
C ALA A 230 -28.25 -5.65 -36.30
N GLU A 231 -28.50 -6.76 -35.62
CA GLU A 231 -28.40 -8.10 -36.19
C GLU A 231 -29.66 -8.51 -37.00
N THR A 232 -30.76 -7.75 -36.85
CA THR A 232 -32.02 -8.04 -37.53
C THR A 232 -32.30 -7.15 -38.76
N ALA A 233 -31.36 -6.26 -39.14
CA ALA A 233 -31.45 -5.37 -40.31
C ALA A 233 -30.43 -5.77 -41.39
#